data_ec76390ce8eae8ebd40202d297529b19
#
_entry.id   ec76390ce8eae8ebd40202d297529b19
#
_cell.length_a   1.000
_cell.length_b   1.000
_cell.length_c   1.000
_cell.angle_alpha   90.00
_cell.angle_beta   90.00
_cell.angle_gamma   90.00
#
_symmetry.space_group_name_H-M   'P 1'
#
loop_
_entity.id
_entity.type
_entity.pdbx_description
1 polymer ?
#
loop_
_entity_poly.entity_id
_entity_poly.type
_entity_poly.pdbx_seq_one_letter_code
_entity_poly.pdbx_strand_id
1 'polypeptide(L)'
;MVERLSTGVPELDDMLQGGIPRKFFVAVTGEPGTGKTILCIHFIAQGVREGDRCIYVTTEESRDSIVVQAEQFGIDFKEAVDEGRLIIVDALMGLEDKWSLRSLDVEELVNKVIEAKRVLGYGRARLVIDSLSAFWLDKPAMARRYSYFVKKVLSKWDFTVMATSQYAVTTSEAFGWGVEHIADGIIRFRRYVRNGVLRRYVIVEKMRQTAHDLRMHEVRILPGEGMKILPPTGERIEDARLLPSVAEKIRRAKAKRMEEAPP
;
A
#
# COMPACT_ATOMS: atom_id res chain seq x y z
N MET A 1 19.11 -16.95 -2.73
CA MET A 1 17.68 -16.67 -2.45
C MET A 1 17.48 -15.16 -2.39
N VAL A 2 16.33 -14.65 -2.84
CA VAL A 2 15.99 -13.23 -2.74
C VAL A 2 15.61 -12.94 -1.28
N GLU A 3 16.28 -11.97 -0.63
CA GLU A 3 15.91 -11.51 0.71
C GLU A 3 14.55 -10.79 0.62
N ARG A 4 13.63 -11.13 1.51
CA ARG A 4 12.27 -10.57 1.55
C ARG A 4 11.98 -9.94 2.90
N LEU A 5 11.18 -8.90 2.88
CA LEU A 5 10.70 -8.21 4.07
C LEU A 5 9.21 -8.52 4.24
N SER A 6 8.84 -9.01 5.41
CA SER A 6 7.43 -9.25 5.74
C SER A 6 6.64 -7.95 5.68
N THR A 7 5.42 -8.02 5.18
CA THR A 7 4.49 -6.88 5.14
C THR A 7 3.84 -6.59 6.50
N GLY A 8 3.99 -7.51 7.47
CA GLY A 8 3.27 -7.47 8.73
C GLY A 8 1.83 -8.00 8.63
N VAL A 9 1.43 -8.46 7.45
CA VAL A 9 0.14 -9.14 7.19
C VAL A 9 0.48 -10.54 6.65
N PRO A 10 0.40 -11.58 7.49
CA PRO A 10 0.87 -12.92 7.14
C PRO A 10 0.29 -13.48 5.84
N GLU A 11 -1.00 -13.26 5.61
CA GLU A 11 -1.67 -13.75 4.40
C GLU A 11 -1.16 -13.02 3.14
N LEU A 12 -0.77 -11.75 3.24
CA LEU A 12 -0.15 -11.04 2.12
C LEU A 12 1.28 -11.55 1.88
N ASP A 13 2.00 -11.87 2.95
CA ASP A 13 3.33 -12.48 2.82
C ASP A 13 3.25 -13.83 2.12
N ASP A 14 2.24 -14.65 2.43
CA ASP A 14 2.00 -15.92 1.72
C ASP A 14 1.72 -15.68 0.22
N MET A 15 0.89 -14.69 -0.12
CA MET A 15 0.63 -14.30 -1.51
C MET A 15 1.90 -13.84 -2.24
N LEU A 16 2.90 -13.34 -1.49
CA LEU A 16 4.17 -12.81 -1.99
C LEU A 16 5.36 -13.76 -1.81
N GLN A 17 5.13 -15.03 -1.47
CA GLN A 17 6.21 -16.01 -1.21
C GLN A 17 7.15 -15.58 -0.08
N GLY A 18 6.61 -15.01 1.00
CA GLY A 18 7.35 -14.60 2.20
C GLY A 18 7.60 -13.08 2.30
N GLY A 19 6.93 -12.26 1.51
CA GLY A 19 6.98 -10.81 1.61
C GLY A 19 7.60 -10.09 0.41
N ILE A 20 7.89 -8.81 0.58
CA ILE A 20 8.40 -7.93 -0.47
C ILE A 20 9.90 -8.14 -0.65
N PRO A 21 10.41 -8.36 -1.88
CA PRO A 21 11.86 -8.40 -2.12
C PRO A 21 12.53 -7.11 -1.66
N ARG A 22 13.66 -7.25 -0.97
CA ARG A 22 14.44 -6.11 -0.47
C ARG A 22 14.80 -5.13 -1.59
N LYS A 23 14.77 -3.83 -1.29
CA LYS A 23 15.03 -2.71 -2.20
C LYS A 23 13.98 -2.53 -3.31
N PHE A 24 12.84 -3.20 -3.21
CA PHE A 24 11.75 -2.96 -4.15
C PHE A 24 11.00 -1.69 -3.83
N PHE A 25 10.50 -1.07 -4.88
CA PHE A 25 9.56 0.03 -4.83
C PHE A 25 8.17 -0.51 -5.19
N VAL A 26 7.28 -0.59 -4.20
CA VAL A 26 5.95 -1.18 -4.33
C VAL A 26 4.90 -0.08 -4.34
N ALA A 27 4.07 -0.06 -5.36
CA ALA A 27 2.88 0.79 -5.43
C ALA A 27 1.71 0.10 -4.73
N VAL A 28 1.11 0.78 -3.75
CA VAL A 28 -0.12 0.37 -3.09
C VAL A 28 -1.25 1.27 -3.58
N THR A 29 -2.12 0.73 -4.42
CA THR A 29 -3.09 1.53 -5.17
C THR A 29 -4.52 1.18 -4.82
N GLY A 30 -5.46 2.08 -5.02
CA GLY A 30 -6.89 1.83 -4.80
C GLY A 30 -7.68 3.04 -4.33
N GLU A 31 -9.00 2.88 -4.29
CA GLU A 31 -9.94 3.93 -3.89
C GLU A 31 -9.74 4.31 -2.41
N PRO A 32 -10.21 5.51 -2.00
CA PRO A 32 -10.25 5.90 -0.58
C PRO A 32 -11.01 4.89 0.28
N GLY A 33 -10.57 4.68 1.53
CA GLY A 33 -11.23 3.80 2.50
C GLY A 33 -11.05 2.29 2.24
N THR A 34 -10.09 1.90 1.39
CA THR A 34 -9.84 0.48 1.08
C THR A 34 -8.84 -0.20 2.02
N GLY A 35 -8.10 0.57 2.85
CA GLY A 35 -7.16 0.04 3.83
C GLY A 35 -5.68 0.20 3.46
N LYS A 36 -5.34 1.04 2.49
CA LYS A 36 -3.95 1.29 2.09
C LYS A 36 -3.06 1.77 3.25
N THR A 37 -3.52 2.79 3.97
CA THR A 37 -2.85 3.33 5.16
C THR A 37 -2.63 2.25 6.23
N ILE A 38 -3.61 1.38 6.45
CA ILE A 38 -3.51 0.29 7.43
C ILE A 38 -2.42 -0.70 7.03
N LEU A 39 -2.35 -1.08 5.74
CA LEU A 39 -1.24 -1.92 5.26
C LEU A 39 0.12 -1.24 5.48
N CYS A 40 0.20 0.07 5.23
CA CYS A 40 1.42 0.85 5.47
C CYS A 40 1.83 0.85 6.95
N ILE A 41 0.86 0.97 7.87
CA ILE A 41 1.09 0.88 9.31
C ILE A 41 1.65 -0.50 9.68
N HIS A 42 1.04 -1.60 9.20
CA HIS A 42 1.55 -2.95 9.43
C HIS A 42 2.98 -3.14 8.91
N PHE A 43 3.28 -2.63 7.70
CA PHE A 43 4.61 -2.74 7.11
C PHE A 43 5.69 -2.04 7.94
N ILE A 44 5.42 -0.86 8.46
CA ILE A 44 6.32 -0.13 9.35
C ILE A 44 6.43 -0.82 10.71
N ALA A 45 5.31 -1.23 11.30
CA ALA A 45 5.31 -1.94 12.58
C ALA A 45 6.16 -3.22 12.53
N GLN A 46 6.04 -3.98 11.45
CA GLN A 46 6.87 -5.16 11.25
C GLN A 46 8.36 -4.80 11.12
N GLY A 47 8.66 -3.68 10.45
CA GLY A 47 10.05 -3.19 10.35
C GLY A 47 10.64 -2.81 11.71
N VAL A 48 9.87 -2.12 12.54
CA VAL A 48 10.26 -1.77 13.91
C VAL A 48 10.57 -3.03 14.72
N ARG A 49 9.72 -4.08 14.62
CA ARG A 49 9.95 -5.38 15.30
C ARG A 49 11.20 -6.09 14.80
N GLU A 50 11.51 -5.99 13.51
CA GLU A 50 12.69 -6.62 12.89
C GLU A 50 13.97 -5.79 13.05
N GLY A 51 13.93 -4.62 13.69
CA GLY A 51 15.07 -3.73 13.88
C GLY A 51 15.46 -2.94 12.63
N ASP A 52 14.58 -2.83 11.63
CA ASP A 52 14.78 -1.99 10.46
C ASP A 52 14.75 -0.50 10.82
N ARG A 53 15.36 0.33 9.99
CA ARG A 53 15.22 1.78 10.05
C ARG A 53 13.92 2.18 9.38
N CYS A 54 12.96 2.72 10.14
CA CYS A 54 11.61 2.95 9.65
C CYS A 54 11.32 4.44 9.44
N ILE A 55 10.77 4.78 8.28
CA ILE A 55 10.33 6.15 7.94
C ILE A 55 8.91 6.06 7.40
N TYR A 56 8.02 6.85 7.97
CA TYR A 56 6.65 7.02 7.48
C TYR A 56 6.45 8.46 7.05
N VAL A 57 6.16 8.69 5.77
CA VAL A 57 5.76 10.01 5.26
C VAL A 57 4.26 10.03 5.07
N THR A 58 3.56 10.93 5.75
CA THR A 58 2.12 11.16 5.60
C THR A 58 1.86 12.51 4.94
N THR A 59 0.95 12.55 3.97
CA THR A 59 0.58 13.79 3.25
C THR A 59 -0.87 14.22 3.48
N GLU A 60 -1.68 13.36 4.07
CA GLU A 60 -3.11 13.60 4.24
C GLU A 60 -3.53 13.62 5.72
N GLU A 61 -2.68 13.10 6.59
CA GLU A 61 -2.94 12.99 8.02
C GLU A 61 -1.78 13.53 8.84
N SER A 62 -2.05 13.97 10.08
CA SER A 62 -1.01 14.36 11.01
C SER A 62 -0.24 13.15 11.54
N ARG A 63 0.96 13.38 12.08
CA ARG A 63 1.74 12.34 12.80
C ARG A 63 0.93 11.70 13.92
N ASP A 64 0.24 12.52 14.71
CA ASP A 64 -0.58 12.05 15.84
C ASP A 64 -1.72 11.15 15.35
N SER A 65 -2.34 11.47 14.21
CA SER A 65 -3.37 10.60 13.61
C SER A 65 -2.82 9.23 13.24
N ILE A 66 -1.63 9.17 12.64
CA ILE A 66 -0.97 7.89 12.30
C ILE A 66 -0.63 7.10 13.56
N VAL A 67 -0.14 7.75 14.62
CA VAL A 67 0.14 7.10 15.92
C VAL A 67 -1.14 6.53 16.52
N VAL A 68 -2.21 7.33 16.61
CA VAL A 68 -3.50 6.89 17.14
C VAL A 68 -4.11 5.74 16.34
N GLN A 69 -3.99 5.76 15.00
CA GLN A 69 -4.45 4.65 14.17
C GLN A 69 -3.65 3.37 14.43
N ALA A 70 -2.34 3.47 14.61
CA ALA A 70 -1.51 2.31 14.95
C ALA A 70 -1.88 1.71 16.31
N GLU A 71 -2.15 2.54 17.30
CA GLU A 71 -2.60 2.11 18.64
C GLU A 71 -3.91 1.30 18.60
N GLN A 72 -4.84 1.62 17.67
CA GLN A 72 -6.08 0.86 17.48
C GLN A 72 -5.83 -0.61 17.09
N PHE A 73 -4.64 -0.93 16.61
CA PHE A 73 -4.21 -2.26 16.21
C PHE A 73 -3.16 -2.86 17.16
N GLY A 74 -3.00 -2.28 18.35
CA GLY A 74 -2.00 -2.74 19.34
C GLY A 74 -0.55 -2.47 18.93
N ILE A 75 -0.32 -1.46 18.08
CA ILE A 75 1.00 -1.07 17.58
C ILE A 75 1.43 0.24 18.23
N ASP A 76 2.52 0.21 18.99
CA ASP A 76 3.05 1.39 19.68
C ASP A 76 4.08 2.13 18.79
N PHE A 77 3.60 3.05 17.97
CA PHE A 77 4.47 3.92 17.19
C PHE A 77 5.09 5.05 18.02
N LYS A 78 4.45 5.42 19.13
CA LYS A 78 4.99 6.44 20.02
C LYS A 78 6.31 5.97 20.65
N GLU A 79 6.32 4.77 21.21
CA GLU A 79 7.53 4.15 21.73
C GLU A 79 8.61 4.05 20.64
N ALA A 80 8.26 3.61 19.44
CA ALA A 80 9.22 3.48 18.34
C ALA A 80 9.83 4.83 17.91
N VAL A 81 9.07 5.93 17.98
CA VAL A 81 9.56 7.28 17.70
C VAL A 81 10.46 7.77 18.85
N ASP A 82 10.04 7.59 20.09
CA ASP A 82 10.80 8.02 21.28
C ASP A 82 12.16 7.29 21.39
N GLU A 83 12.22 6.02 20.97
CA GLU A 83 13.44 5.23 20.90
C GLU A 83 14.28 5.48 19.63
N GLY A 84 13.85 6.34 18.73
CA GLY A 84 14.56 6.64 17.48
C GLY A 84 14.60 5.47 16.49
N ARG A 85 13.62 4.56 16.52
CA ARG A 85 13.48 3.45 15.56
C ARG A 85 12.57 3.83 14.38
N LEU A 86 11.69 4.81 14.59
CA LEU A 86 10.74 5.34 13.60
C LEU A 86 10.84 6.85 13.52
N ILE A 87 10.86 7.40 12.31
CA ILE A 87 10.64 8.82 12.06
C ILE A 87 9.37 8.96 11.22
N ILE A 88 8.42 9.77 11.71
CA ILE A 88 7.20 10.13 10.97
C ILE A 88 7.39 11.55 10.45
N VAL A 89 7.34 11.70 9.13
CA VAL A 89 7.40 12.98 8.41
C VAL A 89 5.98 13.34 7.98
N ASP A 90 5.50 14.52 8.34
CA ASP A 90 4.21 15.02 7.86
C ASP A 90 4.36 16.13 6.83
N ALA A 91 3.36 16.26 5.97
CA ALA A 91 3.28 17.32 5.00
C ALA A 91 2.05 18.20 5.32
N LEU A 92 2.28 19.43 5.72
CA LEU A 92 1.26 20.49 5.83
C LEU A 92 0.20 20.30 6.94
N MET A 93 0.31 19.29 7.81
CA MET A 93 -0.76 18.94 8.76
C MET A 93 -0.39 19.16 10.23
N GLY A 94 0.84 19.56 10.53
CA GLY A 94 1.33 19.68 11.89
C GLY A 94 2.04 20.99 12.20
N LEU A 95 2.72 21.02 13.34
CA LEU A 95 3.64 22.10 13.68
C LEU A 95 4.84 22.07 12.72
N GLU A 96 5.32 23.24 12.31
CA GLU A 96 6.54 23.35 11.52
C GLU A 96 7.76 22.97 12.38
N ASP A 97 8.22 21.74 12.22
CA ASP A 97 9.41 21.24 12.90
C ASP A 97 10.39 20.58 11.92
N LYS A 98 11.40 19.94 12.47
CA LYS A 98 12.42 19.24 11.69
C LYS A 98 11.85 18.18 10.75
N TRP A 99 10.76 17.50 11.12
CA TRP A 99 10.17 16.40 10.39
C TRP A 99 8.90 16.78 9.62
N SER A 100 8.71 18.07 9.36
CA SER A 100 7.63 18.58 8.50
C SER A 100 8.15 18.93 7.12
N LEU A 101 7.35 18.66 6.09
CA LEU A 101 7.52 19.18 4.74
C LEU A 101 6.80 20.53 4.64
N ARG A 102 7.47 21.52 4.07
CA ARG A 102 6.90 22.86 3.87
C ARG A 102 6.06 22.97 2.61
N SER A 103 6.26 22.04 1.69
CA SER A 103 5.56 21.98 0.42
C SER A 103 5.43 20.56 -0.08
N LEU A 104 4.51 20.32 -1.01
CA LEU A 104 4.41 19.06 -1.73
C LEU A 104 5.38 19.05 -2.92
N ASP A 105 6.67 19.24 -2.64
CA ASP A 105 7.75 19.16 -3.62
C ASP A 105 8.52 17.84 -3.49
N VAL A 106 8.78 17.18 -4.61
CA VAL A 106 9.43 15.87 -4.61
C VAL A 106 10.91 15.90 -4.23
N GLU A 107 11.60 17.05 -4.46
CA GLU A 107 13.00 17.22 -4.06
C GLU A 107 13.07 17.40 -2.56
N GLU A 108 12.15 18.18 -1.98
CA GLU A 108 12.03 18.35 -0.53
C GLU A 108 11.72 17.01 0.15
N LEU A 109 10.74 16.24 -0.39
CA LEU A 109 10.43 14.90 0.09
C LEU A 109 11.69 14.02 0.15
N VAL A 110 12.40 13.91 -0.96
CA VAL A 110 13.57 13.03 -1.07
C VAL A 110 14.68 13.47 -0.12
N ASN A 111 14.94 14.78 -0.02
CA ASN A 111 15.94 15.33 0.90
C ASN A 111 15.58 15.04 2.35
N LYS A 112 14.30 15.19 2.74
CA LYS A 112 13.81 14.90 4.09
C LYS A 112 13.93 13.42 4.43
N VAL A 113 13.57 12.53 3.50
CA VAL A 113 13.73 11.07 3.67
C VAL A 113 15.20 10.69 3.84
N ILE A 114 16.12 11.28 3.07
CA ILE A 114 17.55 11.03 3.21
C ILE A 114 18.09 11.57 4.55
N GLU A 115 17.63 12.75 4.98
CA GLU A 115 17.96 13.29 6.30
C GLU A 115 17.50 12.34 7.41
N ALA A 116 16.26 11.88 7.36
CA ALA A 116 15.71 10.92 8.32
C ALA A 116 16.54 9.62 8.33
N LYS A 117 16.88 9.10 7.15
CA LYS A 117 17.72 7.90 7.06
C LYS A 117 19.10 8.08 7.69
N ARG A 118 19.73 9.25 7.54
CA ARG A 118 21.01 9.56 8.17
C ARG A 118 20.91 9.60 9.70
N VAL A 119 19.82 10.15 10.24
CA VAL A 119 19.55 10.19 11.69
C VAL A 119 19.33 8.79 12.24
N LEU A 120 18.52 7.96 11.56
CA LEU A 120 18.26 6.57 11.96
C LEU A 120 19.49 5.65 11.80
N GLY A 121 20.47 6.05 11.00
CA GLY A 121 21.70 5.31 10.76
C GLY A 121 21.65 4.34 9.57
N TYR A 122 22.76 3.64 9.39
CA TYR A 122 22.92 2.69 8.29
C TYR A 122 22.13 1.40 8.50
N GLY A 123 21.98 0.62 7.43
CA GLY A 123 21.34 -0.67 7.43
C GLY A 123 20.03 -0.70 6.64
N ARG A 124 19.39 -1.85 6.68
CA ARG A 124 18.09 -2.11 6.03
C ARG A 124 17.04 -1.11 6.51
N ALA A 125 16.24 -0.59 5.58
CA ALA A 125 15.24 0.40 5.92
C ALA A 125 13.91 0.17 5.20
N ARG A 126 12.82 0.52 5.88
CA ARG A 126 11.47 0.58 5.34
C ARG A 126 11.01 2.01 5.22
N LEU A 127 10.45 2.34 4.08
CA LEU A 127 9.89 3.65 3.81
C LEU A 127 8.45 3.51 3.34
N VAL A 128 7.56 4.24 3.97
CA VAL A 128 6.20 4.48 3.50
C VAL A 128 6.07 5.91 3.02
N ILE A 129 5.38 6.12 1.89
CA ILE A 129 4.97 7.44 1.40
C ILE A 129 3.45 7.37 1.16
N ASP A 130 2.66 7.91 2.07
CA ASP A 130 1.20 7.85 2.08
C ASP A 130 0.58 9.27 2.07
N SER A 131 0.23 9.83 0.91
CA SER A 131 0.30 9.24 -0.43
C SER A 131 1.35 9.94 -1.29
N LEU A 132 2.03 9.17 -2.14
CA LEU A 132 2.94 9.74 -3.12
C LEU A 132 2.20 10.53 -4.21
N SER A 133 0.94 10.18 -4.51
CA SER A 133 0.12 10.89 -5.50
C SER A 133 -0.18 12.35 -5.12
N ALA A 134 -0.09 12.72 -3.86
CA ALA A 134 -0.26 14.11 -3.41
C ALA A 134 0.72 15.08 -4.10
N PHE A 135 1.94 14.62 -4.40
CA PHE A 135 3.00 15.44 -4.97
C PHE A 135 2.79 15.85 -6.43
N TRP A 136 1.73 15.40 -7.09
CA TRP A 136 1.41 15.77 -8.47
C TRP A 136 -0.08 16.00 -8.72
N LEU A 137 -0.88 16.20 -7.67
CA LEU A 137 -2.32 16.47 -7.83
C LEU A 137 -2.57 17.67 -8.75
N ASP A 138 -1.80 18.75 -8.60
CA ASP A 138 -1.92 19.95 -9.42
C ASP A 138 -1.25 19.83 -10.80
N LYS A 139 -0.40 18.84 -10.99
CA LYS A 139 0.37 18.61 -12.22
C LYS A 139 0.39 17.12 -12.60
N PRO A 140 -0.74 16.51 -12.92
CA PRO A 140 -0.82 15.07 -13.17
C PRO A 140 0.11 14.58 -14.28
N ALA A 141 0.36 15.40 -15.30
CA ALA A 141 1.29 15.09 -16.39
C ALA A 141 2.74 14.83 -15.90
N MET A 142 3.11 15.33 -14.72
CA MET A 142 4.44 15.15 -14.14
C MET A 142 4.57 13.87 -13.32
N ALA A 143 3.49 13.18 -13.03
CA ALA A 143 3.45 12.01 -12.16
C ALA A 143 4.52 10.96 -12.50
N ARG A 144 4.66 10.60 -13.78
CA ARG A 144 5.67 9.64 -14.25
C ARG A 144 7.09 10.13 -13.99
N ARG A 145 7.39 11.40 -14.28
CA ARG A 145 8.71 12.01 -14.09
C ARG A 145 9.07 12.07 -12.62
N TYR A 146 8.13 12.50 -11.76
CA TYR A 146 8.34 12.62 -10.33
C TYR A 146 8.51 11.25 -9.67
N SER A 147 7.66 10.28 -10.00
CA SER A 147 7.80 8.91 -9.49
C SER A 147 9.15 8.30 -9.89
N TYR A 148 9.58 8.49 -11.15
CA TYR A 148 10.88 8.02 -11.61
C TYR A 148 12.03 8.68 -10.85
N PHE A 149 11.96 10.00 -10.61
CA PHE A 149 12.96 10.74 -9.84
C PHE A 149 13.07 10.18 -8.42
N VAL A 150 11.95 10.05 -7.71
CA VAL A 150 11.89 9.50 -6.36
C VAL A 150 12.52 8.10 -6.32
N LYS A 151 12.08 7.19 -7.18
CA LYS A 151 12.65 5.84 -7.25
C LYS A 151 14.16 5.87 -7.55
N LYS A 152 14.61 6.65 -8.53
CA LYS A 152 16.02 6.74 -8.94
C LYS A 152 16.91 7.20 -7.79
N VAL A 153 16.48 8.17 -7.01
CA VAL A 153 17.28 8.68 -5.89
C VAL A 153 17.26 7.71 -4.72
N LEU A 154 16.08 7.21 -4.33
CA LEU A 154 15.93 6.31 -3.19
C LEU A 154 16.53 4.93 -3.44
N SER A 155 16.65 4.47 -4.69
CA SER A 155 17.29 3.19 -5.02
C SER A 155 18.78 3.11 -4.67
N LYS A 156 19.43 4.27 -4.48
CA LYS A 156 20.84 4.34 -4.01
C LYS A 156 20.98 4.08 -2.52
N TRP A 157 19.88 4.09 -1.80
CA TRP A 157 19.79 3.85 -0.37
C TRP A 157 19.15 2.49 -0.13
N ASP A 158 19.40 1.85 0.98
CA ASP A 158 18.87 0.52 1.27
C ASP A 158 17.40 0.59 1.75
N PHE A 159 16.52 1.17 0.93
CA PHE A 159 15.11 1.26 1.19
C PHE A 159 14.31 0.17 0.47
N THR A 160 13.39 -0.48 1.20
CA THR A 160 12.22 -1.15 0.63
C THR A 160 11.04 -0.20 0.83
N VAL A 161 10.38 0.18 -0.26
CA VAL A 161 9.43 1.29 -0.28
C VAL A 161 8.01 0.78 -0.56
N MET A 162 7.05 1.21 0.25
CA MET A 162 5.63 1.21 -0.10
C MET A 162 5.19 2.66 -0.36
N ALA A 163 4.66 2.91 -1.55
CA ALA A 163 4.12 4.22 -1.91
C ALA A 163 2.64 4.07 -2.26
N THR A 164 1.77 4.76 -1.53
CA THR A 164 0.34 4.72 -1.85
C THR A 164 0.03 5.70 -2.97
N SER A 165 -0.96 5.35 -3.78
CA SER A 165 -1.52 6.20 -4.81
C SER A 165 -3.03 6.05 -4.83
N GLN A 166 -3.73 7.18 -4.83
CA GLN A 166 -5.19 7.20 -4.90
C GLN A 166 -5.65 7.24 -6.35
N TYR A 167 -6.76 6.58 -6.63
CA TYR A 167 -7.46 6.72 -7.90
C TYR A 167 -8.53 7.80 -7.79
N ALA A 168 -8.76 8.53 -8.87
CA ALA A 168 -9.91 9.41 -8.96
C ALA A 168 -11.20 8.57 -8.81
N VAL A 169 -12.10 9.03 -7.94
CA VAL A 169 -13.37 8.35 -7.64
C VAL A 169 -14.26 8.21 -8.90
N THR A 170 -14.05 9.09 -9.89
CA THR A 170 -14.86 9.18 -11.11
C THR A 170 -14.47 8.20 -12.20
N THR A 171 -13.25 7.66 -12.16
CA THR A 171 -12.77 6.70 -13.13
C THR A 171 -12.19 5.53 -12.38
N SER A 172 -12.88 4.43 -12.35
CA SER A 172 -12.42 3.18 -11.69
C SER A 172 -11.12 2.61 -12.29
N GLU A 173 -10.50 3.32 -13.22
CA GLU A 173 -9.23 2.99 -13.86
C GLU A 173 -8.16 3.98 -13.43
N ALA A 174 -7.00 3.45 -13.03
CA ALA A 174 -5.80 4.25 -12.96
C ALA A 174 -5.52 4.75 -14.38
N PHE A 175 -5.70 6.01 -14.61
CA PHE A 175 -5.05 6.61 -15.77
C PHE A 175 -3.55 6.49 -15.52
N GLY A 176 -2.88 5.53 -16.02
CA GLY A 176 -1.45 5.28 -16.18
C GLY A 176 -0.42 6.37 -15.82
N TRP A 177 -0.75 7.20 -14.87
CA TRP A 177 -0.17 8.49 -14.53
C TRP A 177 0.64 8.40 -13.25
N GLY A 178 1.50 7.42 -13.09
CA GLY A 178 2.27 7.52 -11.88
C GLY A 178 3.12 6.32 -11.51
N VAL A 179 2.98 5.93 -10.28
CA VAL A 179 3.86 5.00 -9.56
C VAL A 179 3.89 3.62 -10.21
N GLU A 180 2.79 3.16 -10.81
CA GLU A 180 2.64 1.81 -11.34
C GLU A 180 3.64 1.49 -12.45
N HIS A 181 3.95 2.46 -13.31
CA HIS A 181 4.88 2.24 -14.42
C HIS A 181 6.30 1.95 -13.96
N ILE A 182 6.71 2.58 -12.85
CA ILE A 182 8.07 2.46 -12.33
C ILE A 182 8.18 1.42 -11.21
N ALA A 183 7.06 1.02 -10.62
CA ALA A 183 7.02 0.11 -9.48
C ALA A 183 7.54 -1.29 -9.85
N ASP A 184 8.25 -1.92 -8.91
CA ASP A 184 8.69 -3.30 -9.01
C ASP A 184 7.56 -4.26 -8.62
N GLY A 185 6.65 -3.80 -7.76
CA GLY A 185 5.42 -4.48 -7.37
C GLY A 185 4.22 -3.55 -7.39
N ILE A 186 3.02 -4.10 -7.59
CA ILE A 186 1.75 -3.40 -7.51
C ILE A 186 0.80 -4.23 -6.68
N ILE A 187 0.37 -3.69 -5.55
CA ILE A 187 -0.67 -4.23 -4.68
C ILE A 187 -1.88 -3.34 -4.84
N ARG A 188 -2.97 -3.88 -5.38
CA ARG A 188 -4.17 -3.10 -5.68
C ARG A 188 -5.30 -3.44 -4.74
N PHE A 189 -5.85 -2.42 -4.12
CA PHE A 189 -7.08 -2.51 -3.34
C PHE A 189 -8.29 -2.10 -4.18
N ARG A 190 -9.42 -2.75 -3.92
CA ARG A 190 -10.72 -2.48 -4.54
C ARG A 190 -11.81 -2.52 -3.48
N ARG A 191 -12.93 -1.85 -3.78
CA ARG A 191 -14.14 -1.95 -2.94
C ARG A 191 -15.38 -2.07 -3.82
N TYR A 192 -16.31 -2.90 -3.38
CA TYR A 192 -17.58 -3.11 -4.06
C TYR A 192 -18.70 -3.23 -3.03
N VAL A 193 -19.89 -2.71 -3.37
CA VAL A 193 -21.09 -2.96 -2.57
C VAL A 193 -21.68 -4.29 -3.02
N ARG A 194 -21.79 -5.25 -2.10
CA ARG A 194 -22.37 -6.56 -2.32
C ARG A 194 -23.42 -6.86 -1.28
N ASN A 195 -24.65 -7.15 -1.72
CA ASN A 195 -25.78 -7.40 -0.81
C ASN A 195 -25.97 -6.29 0.24
N GLY A 196 -25.85 -5.03 -0.19
CA GLY A 196 -25.95 -3.86 0.70
C GLY A 196 -24.74 -3.58 1.61
N VAL A 197 -23.69 -4.39 1.53
CA VAL A 197 -22.48 -4.24 2.36
C VAL A 197 -21.29 -3.84 1.51
N LEU A 198 -20.54 -2.82 1.95
CA LEU A 198 -19.27 -2.46 1.34
C LEU A 198 -18.20 -3.48 1.72
N ARG A 199 -17.65 -4.15 0.72
CA ARG A 199 -16.56 -5.11 0.89
C ARG A 199 -15.28 -4.60 0.26
N ARG A 200 -14.16 -4.90 0.88
CA ARG A 200 -12.82 -4.54 0.43
C ARG A 200 -12.10 -5.78 -0.11
N TYR A 201 -11.28 -5.57 -1.12
CA TYR A 201 -10.53 -6.64 -1.76
C TYR A 201 -9.09 -6.19 -2.04
N VAL A 202 -8.18 -7.14 -2.12
CA VAL A 202 -6.79 -6.95 -2.52
C VAL A 202 -6.41 -7.95 -3.60
N ILE A 203 -5.58 -7.52 -4.53
CA ILE A 203 -4.93 -8.35 -5.54
C ILE A 203 -3.49 -7.89 -5.73
N VAL A 204 -2.57 -8.82 -5.90
CA VAL A 204 -1.20 -8.53 -6.32
C VAL A 204 -1.17 -8.57 -7.85
N GLU A 205 -1.14 -7.40 -8.50
CA GLU A 205 -1.13 -7.31 -9.96
C GLU A 205 0.26 -7.52 -10.55
N LYS A 206 1.28 -7.21 -9.76
CA LYS A 206 2.68 -7.30 -10.17
C LYS A 206 3.57 -7.48 -8.96
N MET A 207 4.51 -8.40 -9.05
CA MET A 207 5.66 -8.44 -8.16
C MET A 207 6.81 -9.11 -8.93
N ARG A 208 7.81 -8.32 -9.31
CA ARG A 208 8.99 -8.85 -9.99
C ARG A 208 9.68 -9.88 -9.11
N GLN A 209 10.38 -10.85 -9.69
CA GLN A 209 11.12 -11.91 -8.98
C GLN A 209 10.25 -12.73 -8.01
N THR A 210 8.93 -12.80 -8.25
CA THR A 210 7.97 -13.47 -7.37
C THR A 210 6.87 -14.12 -8.19
N ALA A 211 6.63 -15.41 -7.99
CA ALA A 211 5.43 -16.09 -8.48
C ALA A 211 4.29 -15.83 -7.48
N HIS A 212 3.79 -14.60 -7.47
CA HIS A 212 2.77 -14.16 -6.54
C HIS A 212 1.38 -14.71 -6.87
N ASP A 213 0.49 -14.73 -5.89
CA ASP A 213 -0.90 -15.11 -6.09
C ASP A 213 -1.62 -14.05 -6.95
N LEU A 214 -2.27 -14.50 -8.04
CA LEU A 214 -3.00 -13.64 -8.97
C LEU A 214 -4.50 -13.54 -8.65
N ARG A 215 -4.95 -14.21 -7.58
CA ARG A 215 -6.35 -14.23 -7.18
C ARG A 215 -6.72 -13.00 -6.37
N MET A 216 -7.99 -12.64 -6.39
CA MET A 216 -8.54 -11.57 -5.58
C MET A 216 -8.97 -12.12 -4.21
N HIS A 217 -8.59 -11.41 -3.15
CA HIS A 217 -8.87 -11.76 -1.76
C HIS A 217 -9.70 -10.69 -1.07
N GLU A 218 -10.68 -11.09 -0.26
CA GLU A 218 -11.43 -10.16 0.58
C GLU A 218 -10.54 -9.67 1.74
N VAL A 219 -10.62 -8.37 2.04
CA VAL A 219 -9.89 -7.73 3.13
C VAL A 219 -10.86 -7.32 4.23
N ARG A 220 -10.56 -7.68 5.47
CA ARG A 220 -11.23 -7.20 6.67
C ARG A 220 -10.29 -6.38 7.51
N ILE A 221 -10.83 -5.38 8.18
CA ILE A 221 -10.11 -4.59 9.17
C ILE A 221 -10.79 -4.87 10.50
N LEU A 222 -10.05 -5.48 11.40
CA LEU A 222 -10.54 -5.95 12.69
C LEU A 222 -10.01 -5.06 13.81
N PRO A 223 -10.87 -4.65 14.77
CA PRO A 223 -10.42 -3.91 15.94
C PRO A 223 -9.36 -4.70 16.71
N GLY A 224 -8.29 -4.05 17.11
CA GLY A 224 -7.18 -4.67 17.87
C GLY A 224 -6.22 -5.53 17.06
N GLU A 225 -6.60 -5.97 15.84
CA GLU A 225 -5.77 -6.85 15.01
C GLU A 225 -5.26 -6.15 13.72
N GLY A 226 -6.04 -5.20 13.18
CA GLY A 226 -5.75 -4.52 11.93
C GLY A 226 -6.22 -5.29 10.70
N MET A 227 -5.36 -5.41 9.69
CA MET A 227 -5.70 -6.01 8.41
C MET A 227 -5.65 -7.54 8.45
N LYS A 228 -6.73 -8.16 7.99
CA LYS A 228 -6.86 -9.61 7.75
C LYS A 228 -7.26 -9.87 6.32
N ILE A 229 -6.56 -10.77 5.64
CA ILE A 229 -6.89 -11.17 4.27
C ILE A 229 -7.50 -12.58 4.31
N LEU A 230 -8.67 -12.72 3.70
CA LEU A 230 -9.40 -13.99 3.66
C LEU A 230 -8.91 -14.87 2.49
N PRO A 231 -9.22 -16.17 2.50
CA PRO A 231 -8.96 -17.03 1.36
C PRO A 231 -9.47 -16.42 0.03
N PRO A 232 -8.89 -16.79 -1.11
CA PRO A 232 -9.23 -16.18 -2.39
C PRO A 232 -10.70 -16.36 -2.73
N THR A 233 -11.30 -15.30 -3.25
CA THR A 233 -12.66 -15.37 -3.75
C THR A 233 -12.67 -16.11 -5.10
N GLY A 234 -13.66 -16.96 -5.33
CA GLY A 234 -13.89 -17.57 -6.66
C GLY A 234 -14.45 -16.58 -7.69
N GLU A 235 -14.53 -15.30 -7.34
CA GLU A 235 -15.12 -14.25 -8.16
C GLU A 235 -14.07 -13.66 -9.13
N ARG A 236 -14.47 -13.47 -10.37
CA ARG A 236 -13.66 -12.76 -11.38
C ARG A 236 -13.81 -11.26 -11.19
N ILE A 237 -12.77 -10.48 -11.52
CA ILE A 237 -12.82 -9.00 -11.47
C ILE A 237 -13.94 -8.46 -12.38
N GLU A 238 -14.16 -9.09 -13.52
CA GLU A 238 -15.23 -8.77 -14.45
C GLU A 238 -16.62 -8.96 -13.81
N ASP A 239 -16.79 -10.04 -13.05
CA ASP A 239 -18.05 -10.34 -12.35
C ASP A 239 -18.34 -9.30 -11.25
N ALA A 240 -17.29 -8.67 -10.69
CA ALA A 240 -17.43 -7.62 -9.69
C ALA A 240 -17.92 -6.29 -10.25
N ARG A 241 -17.76 -6.06 -11.55
CA ARG A 241 -18.25 -4.86 -12.27
C ARG A 241 -19.67 -5.00 -12.79
N LEU A 242 -20.21 -6.22 -12.80
CA LEU A 242 -21.56 -6.49 -13.28
C LEU A 242 -22.60 -6.14 -12.22
N LEU A 243 -23.74 -5.65 -12.65
CA LEU A 243 -24.89 -5.51 -11.77
C LEU A 243 -25.21 -6.87 -11.13
N PRO A 244 -25.55 -6.92 -9.82
CA PRO A 244 -25.82 -8.18 -9.13
C PRO A 244 -26.78 -9.11 -9.85
N SER A 245 -27.82 -8.55 -10.47
CA SER A 245 -28.80 -9.30 -11.28
C SER A 245 -28.19 -9.94 -12.54
N VAL A 246 -27.19 -9.31 -13.16
CA VAL A 246 -26.51 -9.82 -14.36
C VAL A 246 -25.49 -10.90 -13.94
N ALA A 247 -24.72 -10.67 -12.89
CA ALA A 247 -23.79 -11.64 -12.34
C ALA A 247 -24.49 -12.94 -11.90
N GLU A 248 -25.67 -12.83 -11.30
CA GLU A 248 -26.49 -13.99 -10.91
C GLU A 248 -27.02 -14.76 -12.13
N LYS A 249 -27.51 -14.06 -13.16
CA LYS A 249 -27.94 -14.71 -14.41
C LYS A 249 -26.80 -15.48 -15.08
N ILE A 250 -25.60 -14.91 -15.10
CA ILE A 250 -24.42 -15.56 -15.67
C ILE A 250 -24.04 -16.81 -14.86
N ARG A 251 -24.06 -16.74 -13.51
CA ARG A 251 -23.78 -17.90 -12.65
C ARG A 251 -24.78 -19.03 -12.88
N ARG A 252 -26.09 -18.73 -12.94
CA ARG A 252 -27.11 -19.73 -13.22
C ARG A 252 -26.94 -20.37 -14.60
N ALA A 253 -26.62 -19.57 -15.62
CA ALA A 253 -26.36 -20.06 -16.97
C ALA A 253 -25.13 -20.97 -17.05
N LYS A 254 -24.05 -20.65 -16.29
CA LYS A 254 -22.85 -21.50 -16.22
C LYS A 254 -23.11 -22.80 -15.47
N ALA A 255 -23.84 -22.77 -14.35
CA ALA A 255 -24.20 -23.96 -13.58
C ALA A 255 -25.00 -24.94 -14.46
N LYS A 256 -26.02 -24.41 -15.17
CA LYS A 256 -26.82 -25.22 -16.09
C LYS A 256 -26.01 -25.87 -17.22
N ARG A 257 -25.03 -25.12 -17.78
CA ARG A 257 -24.11 -25.69 -18.80
C ARG A 257 -23.17 -26.77 -18.26
N MET A 258 -22.79 -26.70 -16.99
CA MET A 258 -21.96 -27.73 -16.36
C MET A 258 -22.78 -29.01 -16.06
N GLU A 259 -24.09 -28.89 -15.77
CA GLU A 259 -24.99 -30.01 -15.57
C GLU A 259 -25.39 -30.67 -16.90
N GLU A 260 -25.42 -29.94 -18.00
CA GLU A 260 -25.79 -30.42 -19.34
C GLU A 260 -24.57 -30.88 -20.16
N ALA A 261 -23.31 -30.75 -19.63
CA ALA A 261 -22.14 -31.27 -20.33
C ALA A 261 -22.11 -32.79 -20.29
N PRO A 262 -21.99 -33.48 -21.43
CA PRO A 262 -21.85 -34.92 -21.46
C PRO A 262 -20.57 -35.37 -20.74
N PRO A 263 -20.57 -36.58 -20.15
CA PRO A 263 -19.45 -37.13 -19.40
C PRO A 263 -18.18 -37.33 -20.23
#